data_26a58679a8f4a2bef67911d54e8b8312
#
_entry.id   26a58679a8f4a2bef67911d54e8b8312
#
_cell.length_a   1.000
_cell.length_b   1.000
_cell.length_c   1.000
_cell.angle_alpha   90.00
_cell.angle_beta   90.00
_cell.angle_gamma   90.00
#
_symmetry.space_group_name_H-M   'P 1'
#
loop_
_entity.id
_entity.type
_entity.pdbx_description
1 polymer ?
#
loop_
_entity_poly.entity_id
_entity_poly.type
_entity_poly.pdbx_seq_one_letter_code
_entity_poly.pdbx_strand_id
1 'polypeptide(L)'
;MTSIRASLVDVYVLRGTGSSLQCLALRRAPGGRCPGSWESVHGHIEPAERPTRAAERELEEETGLMAARLYNLSRVELFYQHRSDEVALVPVFVAFVADDAAVRLGPEHDGFEWLSPAAARARFAWPRERRALDDIEILLSQGNAGAVDDVLRVC
;
A
#
# COMPACT_ATOMS: atom_id res chain seq x y z
N MET A 1 7.76 5.66 -28.48
CA MET A 1 7.62 4.23 -28.06
C MET A 1 7.28 4.17 -26.58
N THR A 2 6.32 3.37 -26.25
CA THR A 2 5.88 3.18 -24.87
C THR A 2 7.01 2.70 -23.96
N SER A 3 7.27 3.40 -22.88
CA SER A 3 8.27 3.01 -21.88
C SER A 3 7.68 2.05 -20.85
N ILE A 4 8.52 1.17 -20.29
CA ILE A 4 8.14 0.25 -19.21
C ILE A 4 9.12 0.45 -18.06
N ARG A 5 8.61 0.85 -16.89
CA ARG A 5 9.47 1.13 -15.72
C ARG A 5 8.77 0.83 -14.41
N ALA A 6 9.59 0.46 -13.41
CA ALA A 6 9.14 0.49 -12.02
C ALA A 6 9.13 1.95 -11.54
N SER A 7 7.97 2.60 -11.60
CA SER A 7 7.81 4.02 -11.33
C SER A 7 6.89 4.35 -10.16
N LEU A 8 6.17 3.36 -9.65
CA LEU A 8 5.20 3.53 -8.57
C LEU A 8 5.35 2.41 -7.54
N VAL A 9 4.88 2.63 -6.33
CA VAL A 9 4.70 1.61 -5.29
C VAL A 9 3.29 1.68 -4.70
N ASP A 10 2.77 0.53 -4.27
CA ASP A 10 1.61 0.45 -3.37
C ASP A 10 2.09 -0.09 -2.03
N VAL A 11 1.57 0.47 -0.93
CA VAL A 11 1.83 -0.01 0.43
C VAL A 11 0.50 -0.21 1.16
N TYR A 12 0.22 -1.45 1.54
CA TYR A 12 -0.93 -1.77 2.39
C TYR A 12 -0.49 -1.72 3.84
N VAL A 13 -1.18 -0.93 4.64
CA VAL A 13 -0.81 -0.69 6.04
C VAL A 13 -1.74 -1.50 6.92
N LEU A 14 -1.16 -2.41 7.71
CA LEU A 14 -1.88 -3.34 8.54
C LEU A 14 -1.55 -3.15 10.02
N ARG A 15 -2.55 -3.43 10.86
CA ARG A 15 -2.38 -3.62 12.30
C ARG A 15 -3.25 -4.80 12.77
N GLY A 16 -2.92 -5.37 13.92
CA GLY A 16 -3.60 -6.56 14.42
C GLY A 16 -3.25 -7.81 13.62
N THR A 17 -3.87 -8.92 13.99
CA THR A 17 -3.70 -10.21 13.34
C THR A 17 -4.98 -11.05 13.41
N GLY A 18 -5.12 -12.05 12.54
CA GLY A 18 -6.28 -12.93 12.54
C GLY A 18 -7.60 -12.17 12.45
N SER A 19 -8.50 -12.41 13.39
CA SER A 19 -9.82 -11.77 13.43
C SER A 19 -9.77 -10.28 13.78
N SER A 20 -8.65 -9.79 14.32
CA SER A 20 -8.43 -8.37 14.63
C SER A 20 -7.66 -7.62 13.55
N LEU A 21 -7.30 -8.28 12.45
CA LEU A 21 -6.57 -7.67 11.36
C LEU A 21 -7.35 -6.50 10.76
N GLN A 22 -6.69 -5.36 10.66
CA GLN A 22 -7.24 -4.16 10.04
C GLN A 22 -6.28 -3.60 9.00
N CYS A 23 -6.84 -3.04 7.94
CA CYS A 23 -6.13 -2.36 6.87
C CYS A 23 -6.51 -0.87 6.87
N LEU A 24 -5.51 -0.01 6.73
CA LEU A 24 -5.72 1.44 6.62
C LEU A 24 -6.24 1.80 5.24
N ALA A 25 -7.34 2.53 5.19
CA ALA A 25 -7.85 3.14 3.97
C ALA A 25 -7.76 4.66 4.08
N LEU A 26 -7.28 5.31 3.02
CA LEU A 26 -7.07 6.76 2.95
C LEU A 26 -8.03 7.37 1.93
N ARG A 27 -8.68 8.48 2.29
CA ARG A 27 -9.56 9.21 1.38
C ARG A 27 -8.82 10.37 0.73
N ARG A 28 -8.86 10.43 -0.59
CA ARG A 28 -8.22 11.50 -1.34
C ARG A 28 -8.91 12.85 -1.13
N ALA A 29 -8.08 13.87 -0.89
CA ALA A 29 -8.53 15.23 -0.68
C ALA A 29 -9.09 15.89 -1.96
N PRO A 30 -9.96 16.91 -1.83
CA PRO A 30 -10.62 17.54 -3.00
C PRO A 30 -9.67 18.19 -4.02
N GLY A 31 -8.50 18.66 -3.58
CA GLY A 31 -7.56 19.39 -4.46
C GLY A 31 -6.67 18.50 -5.35
N GLY A 32 -6.74 17.20 -5.22
CA GLY A 32 -5.90 16.23 -5.93
C GLY A 32 -6.65 15.43 -6.98
N ARG A 33 -6.00 14.38 -7.46
CA ARG A 33 -6.63 13.41 -8.39
C ARG A 33 -7.61 12.53 -7.65
N CYS A 34 -8.66 12.08 -8.35
CA CYS A 34 -9.67 11.15 -7.84
C CYS A 34 -10.24 11.56 -6.47
N PRO A 35 -10.68 12.82 -6.30
CA PRO A 35 -11.12 13.30 -4.99
C PRO A 35 -12.25 12.45 -4.43
N GLY A 36 -12.19 12.17 -3.12
CA GLY A 36 -13.18 11.37 -2.40
C GLY A 36 -13.03 9.85 -2.56
N SER A 37 -12.16 9.37 -3.45
CA SER A 37 -11.88 7.93 -3.56
C SER A 37 -11.01 7.43 -2.40
N TRP A 38 -11.18 6.16 -2.05
CA TRP A 38 -10.42 5.51 -1.00
C TRP A 38 -9.35 4.61 -1.59
N GLU A 39 -8.16 4.66 -1.02
CA GLU A 39 -6.99 3.93 -1.53
C GLU A 39 -6.04 3.51 -0.41
N SER A 40 -5.10 2.62 -0.75
CA SER A 40 -3.91 2.36 0.06
C SER A 40 -2.89 3.49 -0.10
N VAL A 41 -1.77 3.42 0.62
CA VAL A 41 -0.60 4.28 0.37
C VAL A 41 -0.07 3.99 -1.03
N HIS A 42 0.18 5.02 -1.79
CA HIS A 42 0.60 4.92 -3.19
C HIS A 42 1.46 6.14 -3.56
N GLY A 43 2.56 5.92 -4.24
CA GLY A 43 3.41 7.02 -4.65
C GLY A 43 4.45 6.66 -5.69
N HIS A 44 5.22 7.67 -6.11
CA HIS A 44 6.25 7.54 -7.13
C HIS A 44 7.57 7.06 -6.51
N ILE A 45 8.29 6.25 -7.29
CA ILE A 45 9.70 5.93 -7.01
C ILE A 45 10.55 7.07 -7.56
N GLU A 46 11.37 7.70 -6.72
CA GLU A 46 12.26 8.78 -7.12
C GLU A 46 13.46 8.25 -7.93
N PRO A 47 14.14 9.12 -8.71
CA PRO A 47 15.36 8.71 -9.42
C PRO A 47 16.40 8.10 -8.47
N ALA A 48 16.94 6.93 -8.86
CA ALA A 48 17.91 6.16 -8.08
C ALA A 48 17.39 5.60 -6.74
N GLU A 49 16.11 5.77 -6.43
CA GLU A 49 15.50 5.20 -5.24
C GLU A 49 15.10 3.74 -5.47
N ARG A 50 15.32 2.89 -4.48
CA ARG A 50 14.84 1.50 -4.49
C ARG A 50 13.37 1.46 -4.10
N PRO A 51 12.56 0.55 -4.71
CA PRO A 51 11.13 0.44 -4.35
C PRO A 51 10.87 0.25 -2.85
N THR A 52 11.73 -0.48 -2.13
CA THR A 52 11.60 -0.65 -0.68
C THR A 52 11.74 0.67 0.09
N ARG A 53 12.64 1.55 -0.35
CA ARG A 53 12.82 2.87 0.27
C ARG A 53 11.68 3.81 -0.09
N ALA A 54 11.18 3.75 -1.32
CA ALA A 54 10.00 4.48 -1.74
C ALA A 54 8.77 4.08 -0.89
N ALA A 55 8.60 2.78 -0.63
CA ALA A 55 7.53 2.29 0.22
C ALA A 55 7.59 2.87 1.65
N GLU A 56 8.76 2.86 2.27
CA GLU A 56 8.96 3.46 3.60
C GLU A 56 8.71 4.97 3.60
N ARG A 57 9.25 5.68 2.62
CA ARG A 57 9.09 7.13 2.49
C ARG A 57 7.63 7.54 2.26
N GLU A 58 6.94 6.90 1.34
CA GLU A 58 5.52 7.19 1.06
C GLU A 58 4.64 6.88 2.26
N LEU A 59 4.91 5.78 2.98
CA LEU A 59 4.20 5.46 4.23
C LEU A 59 4.33 6.61 5.25
N GLU A 60 5.54 7.10 5.46
CA GLU A 60 5.79 8.19 6.39
C GLU A 60 5.17 9.52 5.92
N GLU A 61 5.33 9.88 4.65
CA GLU A 61 4.80 11.12 4.08
C GLU A 61 3.28 11.18 4.12
N GLU A 62 2.61 10.09 3.78
CA GLU A 62 1.14 10.06 3.70
C GLU A 62 0.45 9.82 5.04
N THR A 63 1.11 9.14 5.98
CA THR A 63 0.45 8.69 7.21
C THR A 63 1.18 9.03 8.51
N GLY A 64 2.43 9.45 8.45
CA GLY A 64 3.28 9.62 9.62
C GLY A 64 3.67 8.33 10.32
N LEU A 65 3.32 7.18 9.75
CA LEU A 65 3.59 5.86 10.34
C LEU A 65 4.94 5.31 9.89
N MET A 66 5.50 4.44 10.73
CA MET A 66 6.71 3.67 10.44
C MET A 66 6.38 2.18 10.49
N ALA A 67 6.93 1.41 9.58
CA ALA A 67 6.76 -0.04 9.57
C ALA A 67 7.54 -0.68 10.73
N ALA A 68 6.85 -1.44 11.57
CA ALA A 68 7.50 -2.37 12.50
C ALA A 68 8.04 -3.60 11.77
N ARG A 69 7.33 -4.01 10.71
CA ARG A 69 7.75 -5.04 9.76
C ARG A 69 7.28 -4.64 8.38
N LEU A 70 8.14 -4.79 7.39
CA LEU A 70 7.83 -4.52 5.99
C LEU A 70 7.96 -5.81 5.17
N TYR A 71 6.95 -6.10 4.37
CA TYR A 71 6.90 -7.26 3.49
C TYR A 71 6.77 -6.85 2.04
N ASN A 72 7.44 -7.60 1.16
CA ASN A 72 7.13 -7.68 -0.25
C ASN A 72 5.95 -8.65 -0.41
N LEU A 73 4.86 -8.21 -1.03
CA LEU A 73 3.67 -9.05 -1.18
C LEU A 73 3.79 -10.09 -2.30
N SER A 74 4.96 -10.21 -2.92
CA SER A 74 5.16 -11.11 -4.08
C SER A 74 4.26 -10.74 -5.27
N ARG A 75 3.95 -9.46 -5.40
CA ARG A 75 3.08 -8.92 -6.44
C ARG A 75 3.68 -7.68 -7.06
N VAL A 76 3.62 -7.59 -8.39
CA VAL A 76 3.88 -6.37 -9.15
C VAL A 76 2.66 -6.12 -10.01
N GLU A 77 2.00 -4.99 -9.82
CA GLU A 77 0.88 -4.57 -10.67
C GLU A 77 1.37 -3.83 -11.91
N LEU A 78 0.54 -3.82 -12.92
CA LEU A 78 0.76 -3.09 -14.17
C LEU A 78 -0.27 -1.99 -14.30
N PHE A 79 0.18 -0.80 -14.67
CA PHE A 79 -0.71 0.31 -14.91
C PHE A 79 -0.25 1.13 -16.12
N TYR A 80 -1.10 1.24 -17.17
CA TYR A 80 -0.77 2.07 -18.33
C TYR A 80 -1.22 3.51 -18.09
N GLN A 81 -0.25 4.42 -18.12
CA GLN A 81 -0.45 5.86 -18.02
C GLN A 81 -0.45 6.46 -19.42
N HIS A 82 -1.64 6.64 -19.99
CA HIS A 82 -1.77 7.13 -21.37
C HIS A 82 -1.24 8.54 -21.60
N ARG A 83 -1.20 9.38 -20.55
CA ARG A 83 -0.69 10.75 -20.67
C ARG A 83 0.83 10.84 -20.83
N SER A 84 1.54 9.91 -20.24
CA SER A 84 3.00 9.82 -20.32
C SER A 84 3.49 8.72 -21.27
N ASP A 85 2.56 7.95 -21.85
CA ASP A 85 2.85 6.76 -22.65
C ASP A 85 3.81 5.79 -21.95
N GLU A 86 3.44 5.46 -20.69
CA GLU A 86 4.25 4.59 -19.84
C GLU A 86 3.42 3.42 -19.31
N VAL A 87 4.00 2.23 -19.32
CA VAL A 87 3.53 1.10 -18.53
C VAL A 87 4.30 1.12 -17.21
N ALA A 88 3.63 1.53 -16.15
CA ALA A 88 4.20 1.54 -14.80
C ALA A 88 4.14 0.13 -14.22
N LEU A 89 5.26 -0.36 -13.74
CA LEU A 89 5.34 -1.50 -12.84
C LEU A 89 5.22 -0.98 -11.42
N VAL A 90 4.33 -1.60 -10.64
CA VAL A 90 4.00 -1.18 -9.26
C VAL A 90 4.33 -2.33 -8.31
N PRO A 91 5.55 -2.40 -7.76
CA PRO A 91 5.86 -3.32 -6.67
C PRO A 91 4.94 -3.05 -5.47
N VAL A 92 4.42 -4.12 -4.87
CA VAL A 92 3.42 -4.06 -3.79
C VAL A 92 4.04 -4.49 -2.48
N PHE A 93 3.86 -3.66 -1.46
CA PHE A 93 4.38 -3.88 -0.11
C PHE A 93 3.27 -3.91 0.92
N VAL A 94 3.56 -4.53 2.05
CA VAL A 94 2.72 -4.53 3.24
C VAL A 94 3.54 -4.09 4.43
N ALA A 95 3.07 -3.07 5.13
CA ALA A 95 3.68 -2.56 6.35
C ALA A 95 2.80 -2.89 7.55
N PHE A 96 3.30 -3.68 8.51
CA PHE A 96 2.69 -3.80 9.82
C PHE A 96 3.17 -2.66 10.69
N VAL A 97 2.23 -1.95 11.31
CA VAL A 97 2.51 -0.85 12.22
C VAL A 97 2.02 -1.18 13.64
N ALA A 98 2.48 -0.45 14.64
CA ALA A 98 2.01 -0.62 16.01
C ALA A 98 0.51 -0.32 16.09
N ASP A 99 -0.23 -1.09 16.90
CA ASP A 99 -1.68 -1.00 17.00
C ASP A 99 -2.16 0.38 17.52
N ASP A 100 -1.33 1.04 18.31
CA ASP A 100 -1.60 2.35 18.92
C ASP A 100 -0.94 3.52 18.15
N ALA A 101 -0.28 3.26 17.02
CA ALA A 101 0.36 4.30 16.26
C ALA A 101 -0.66 5.30 15.69
N ALA A 102 -0.39 6.59 15.87
CA ALA A 102 -1.28 7.66 15.44
C ALA A 102 -1.04 8.00 13.96
N VAL A 103 -2.11 8.04 13.18
CA VAL A 103 -2.08 8.48 11.78
C VAL A 103 -2.07 10.00 11.73
N ARG A 104 -1.14 10.55 10.95
CA ARG A 104 -1.07 11.98 10.61
C ARG A 104 -1.04 12.11 9.11
N LEU A 105 -2.16 12.53 8.55
CA LEU A 105 -2.32 12.62 7.10
C LEU A 105 -1.43 13.70 6.49
N GLY A 106 -0.83 13.38 5.35
CA GLY A 106 -0.24 14.36 4.45
C GLY A 106 -1.33 15.11 3.66
N PRO A 107 -0.94 16.06 2.81
CA PRO A 107 -1.89 16.94 2.11
C PRO A 107 -2.73 16.26 1.03
N GLU A 108 -2.35 15.07 0.60
CA GLU A 108 -3.06 14.33 -0.46
C GLU A 108 -4.36 13.69 0.02
N HIS A 109 -4.51 13.49 1.33
CA HIS A 109 -5.64 12.80 1.93
C HIS A 109 -6.29 13.65 3.03
N ASP A 110 -7.60 13.57 3.15
CA ASP A 110 -8.39 14.32 4.14
C ASP A 110 -9.16 13.42 5.12
N GLY A 111 -9.01 12.11 5.03
CA GLY A 111 -9.65 11.16 5.92
C GLY A 111 -8.96 9.80 5.91
N PHE A 112 -9.15 9.05 6.98
CA PHE A 112 -8.67 7.67 7.07
C PHE A 112 -9.62 6.83 7.90
N GLU A 113 -9.62 5.53 7.64
CA GLU A 113 -10.30 4.53 8.46
C GLU A 113 -9.47 3.26 8.55
N TRP A 114 -9.49 2.65 9.73
CA TRP A 114 -8.99 1.29 9.91
C TRP A 114 -10.15 0.31 9.70
N LEU A 115 -10.03 -0.54 8.69
CA LEU A 115 -11.10 -1.42 8.24
C LEU A 115 -10.69 -2.88 8.31
N SER A 116 -11.65 -3.77 8.58
CA SER A 116 -11.43 -5.20 8.37
C SER A 116 -11.08 -5.45 6.89
N PRO A 117 -10.41 -6.56 6.56
CA PRO A 117 -10.12 -6.86 5.15
C PRO A 117 -11.36 -6.87 4.24
N ALA A 118 -12.48 -7.40 4.73
CA ALA A 118 -13.74 -7.39 3.98
C ALA A 118 -14.28 -5.98 3.74
N ALA A 119 -14.24 -5.11 4.76
CA ALA A 119 -14.69 -3.72 4.64
C ALA A 119 -13.73 -2.91 3.75
N ALA A 120 -12.42 -3.12 3.85
CA ALA A 120 -11.44 -2.49 2.98
C ALA A 120 -11.65 -2.89 1.51
N ARG A 121 -11.90 -4.17 1.24
CA ARG A 121 -12.22 -4.67 -0.11
C ARG A 121 -13.43 -3.95 -0.71
N ALA A 122 -14.46 -3.72 0.08
CA ALA A 122 -15.65 -2.99 -0.38
C ALA A 122 -15.40 -1.48 -0.55
N ARG A 123 -14.48 -0.91 0.21
CA ARG A 123 -14.19 0.54 0.24
C ARG A 123 -13.21 0.98 -0.84
N PHE A 124 -12.15 0.24 -1.09
CA PHE A 124 -11.11 0.61 -2.04
C PHE A 124 -11.65 0.78 -3.46
N ALA A 125 -11.23 1.85 -4.12
CA ALA A 125 -11.68 2.21 -5.45
C ALA A 125 -11.09 1.32 -6.57
N TRP A 126 -9.85 0.85 -6.38
CA TRP A 126 -9.12 0.17 -7.45
C TRP A 126 -9.23 -1.36 -7.37
N PRO A 127 -9.51 -2.04 -8.50
CA PRO A 127 -9.56 -3.51 -8.53
C PRO A 127 -8.27 -4.19 -8.06
N ARG A 128 -7.10 -3.59 -8.35
CA ARG A 128 -5.81 -4.14 -7.90
C ARG A 128 -5.71 -4.21 -6.37
N GLU A 129 -6.34 -3.28 -5.66
CA GLU A 129 -6.33 -3.25 -4.20
C GLU A 129 -7.13 -4.42 -3.61
N ARG A 130 -8.19 -4.83 -4.26
CA ARG A 130 -8.94 -6.03 -3.87
C ARG A 130 -8.12 -7.30 -4.03
N ARG A 131 -7.40 -7.42 -5.14
CA ARG A 131 -6.50 -8.56 -5.38
C ARG A 131 -5.36 -8.61 -4.37
N ALA A 132 -4.81 -7.46 -3.99
CA ALA A 132 -3.79 -7.39 -2.96
C ALA A 132 -4.31 -7.84 -1.60
N LEU A 133 -5.55 -7.47 -1.23
CA LEU A 133 -6.18 -7.93 0.01
C LEU A 133 -6.37 -9.45 0.03
N ASP A 134 -6.69 -10.08 -1.09
CA ASP A 134 -6.78 -11.53 -1.19
C ASP A 134 -5.42 -12.19 -0.87
N ASP A 135 -4.34 -11.67 -1.43
CA ASP A 135 -2.99 -12.16 -1.13
C ASP A 135 -2.58 -11.91 0.33
N ILE A 136 -2.94 -10.75 0.88
CA ILE A 136 -2.70 -10.42 2.29
C ILE A 136 -3.39 -11.43 3.22
N GLU A 137 -4.65 -11.75 2.96
CA GLU A 137 -5.37 -12.72 3.78
C GLU A 137 -4.76 -14.12 3.71
N ILE A 138 -4.28 -14.52 2.53
CA ILE A 138 -3.63 -15.82 2.34
C ILE A 138 -2.26 -15.87 3.02
N LEU A 139 -1.44 -14.83 2.85
CA LEU A 139 -0.03 -14.86 3.23
C LEU A 139 0.26 -14.29 4.62
N LEU A 140 -0.45 -13.25 5.03
CA LEU A 140 -0.03 -12.37 6.13
C LEU A 140 -1.08 -12.19 7.24
N SER A 141 -2.22 -12.86 7.18
CA SER A 141 -3.30 -12.66 8.15
C SER A 141 -2.89 -12.93 9.60
N GLN A 142 -1.87 -13.77 9.83
CA GLN A 142 -1.36 -14.09 11.16
C GLN A 142 -0.20 -13.18 11.61
N GLY A 143 0.09 -12.12 10.86
CA GLY A 143 1.13 -11.15 11.20
C GLY A 143 2.53 -11.48 10.68
N ASN A 144 2.69 -12.62 9.99
CA ASN A 144 3.91 -13.01 9.30
C ASN A 144 3.55 -13.93 8.12
N ALA A 145 4.54 -14.22 7.27
CA ALA A 145 4.34 -15.02 6.06
C ALA A 145 4.67 -16.52 6.26
N GLY A 146 4.78 -16.99 7.49
CA GLY A 146 5.00 -18.41 7.80
C GLY A 146 6.22 -18.99 7.07
N ALA A 147 6.00 -20.07 6.33
CA ALA A 147 7.08 -20.79 5.64
C ALA A 147 7.78 -19.96 4.54
N VAL A 148 7.15 -18.90 4.03
CA VAL A 148 7.72 -18.02 2.99
C VAL A 148 8.21 -16.68 3.54
N ASP A 149 8.24 -16.52 4.85
CA ASP A 149 8.66 -15.29 5.52
C ASP A 149 10.07 -14.86 5.13
N ASP A 150 10.99 -15.81 5.02
CA ASP A 150 12.38 -15.59 4.63
C ASP A 150 12.53 -14.87 3.28
N VAL A 151 11.66 -15.17 2.33
CA VAL A 151 11.69 -14.56 0.99
C VAL A 151 10.94 -13.23 0.95
N LEU A 152 9.85 -13.09 1.69
CA LEU A 152 8.96 -11.94 1.57
C LEU A 152 9.28 -10.81 2.54
N ARG A 153 9.89 -11.08 3.67
CA ARG A 153 10.21 -10.07 4.66
C ARG A 153 11.36 -9.17 4.20
N VAL A 154 11.12 -7.87 4.17
CA VAL A 154 12.14 -6.87 3.81
C VAL A 154 12.92 -6.43 5.04
N CYS A 155 12.23 -6.19 6.16
CA CYS A 155 12.83 -5.82 7.45
C CYS A 155 11.85 -6.08 8.61
#